data_1216b222e9b782d6ee660fa350eb9676
#
_entry.id   1216b222e9b782d6ee660fa350eb9676
#
_cell.length_a   1.000
_cell.length_b   1.000
_cell.length_c   1.000
_cell.angle_alpha   90.00
_cell.angle_beta   90.00
_cell.angle_gamma   90.00
#
_symmetry.space_group_name_H-M   'P 1'
#
loop_
_entity.id
_entity.type
_entity.pdbx_description
1 polymer ?
#
loop_
_entity_poly.entity_id
_entity_poly.type
_entity_poly.pdbx_seq_one_letter_code
_entity_poly.pdbx_strand_id
1 'polypeptide(L)'
;NHHEHEHEHEHEHEHEHEHEHSNEEQTCSEQNPIINRTHLSSVASTVGWICWNGLNFDAELVSKWLSNLSQLPGVIRTKAVLRTNEGWWSFNFVDRKEELRPNGYRRDSRIEVIIEGKDVPDVQSLEQELQTCLV
;
A
#
# COMPACT_ATOMS: atom_id res chain seq x y z
N ASN A 1 31.52 -29.44 -3.29
CA ASN A 1 31.23 -29.17 -3.62
C ASN A 1 30.69 -28.75 -3.89
N HIS A 2 30.71 -28.72 -3.67
CA HIS A 2 30.35 -28.27 -3.98
C HIS A 2 29.61 -28.08 -4.55
N HIS A 3 29.34 -28.12 -4.76
CA HIS A 3 28.74 -27.85 -5.40
C HIS A 3 27.73 -27.94 -5.54
N GLU A 4 27.84 -28.19 -5.44
CA GLU A 4 26.92 -28.33 -5.58
C GLU A 4 25.90 -27.91 -4.96
N HIS A 5 25.93 -27.62 -4.45
CA HIS A 5 24.98 -27.22 -3.71
C HIS A 5 24.51 -25.92 -4.04
N GLU A 6 25.07 -25.21 -4.57
CA GLU A 6 24.62 -24.06 -4.86
C GLU A 6 23.53 -24.04 -5.70
N HIS A 7 23.27 -24.91 -6.36
CA HIS A 7 22.26 -24.88 -7.20
C HIS A 7 21.01 -24.95 -6.57
N GLU A 8 20.95 -25.55 -5.53
CA GLU A 8 19.75 -25.69 -5.02
C GLU A 8 19.11 -24.46 -4.63
N HIS A 9 19.75 -23.48 -4.23
CA HIS A 9 18.99 -22.36 -3.80
C HIS A 9 18.49 -21.58 -4.92
N GLU A 10 18.83 -21.83 -6.08
CA GLU A 10 18.22 -21.11 -7.11
C GLU A 10 16.87 -21.51 -7.33
N HIS A 11 16.48 -22.66 -6.98
CA HIS A 11 15.17 -23.04 -7.16
C HIS A 11 14.27 -22.23 -6.43
N GLU A 12 14.61 -21.75 -5.29
CA GLU A 12 13.72 -21.00 -4.54
C GLU A 12 13.36 -19.76 -5.19
N HIS A 13 14.23 -19.20 -5.94
CA HIS A 13 13.91 -18.01 -6.61
C HIS A 13 12.78 -18.18 -7.52
N GLU A 14 12.68 -19.26 -8.14
CA GLU A 14 11.67 -19.42 -9.08
C GLU A 14 10.34 -19.43 -8.52
N HIS A 15 10.20 -19.88 -7.31
CA HIS A 15 8.92 -19.83 -6.72
C HIS A 15 8.44 -18.45 -6.65
N GLU A 16 9.29 -17.54 -6.36
CA GLU A 16 8.84 -16.22 -6.21
C GLU A 16 8.41 -15.63 -7.47
N HIS A 17 8.92 -16.07 -8.56
CA HIS A 17 8.48 -15.54 -9.80
C HIS A 17 7.04 -15.78 -10.02
N GLU A 18 6.53 -16.87 -9.64
CA GLU A 18 5.18 -17.11 -9.87
C GLU A 18 4.32 -16.18 -9.15
N HIS A 19 4.71 -15.79 -7.98
CA HIS A 19 3.92 -14.86 -7.24
C HIS A 19 3.85 -13.56 -7.96
N GLU A 20 4.91 -13.18 -8.61
CA GLU A 20 4.88 -11.94 -9.27
C GLU A 20 3.93 -11.93 -10.41
N HIS A 21 3.74 -13.02 -11.07
CA HIS A 21 2.78 -13.05 -12.12
C HIS A 21 1.42 -12.75 -11.63
N SER A 22 1.03 -13.30 -10.52
CA SER A 22 -0.26 -13.03 -9.99
C SER A 22 -0.43 -11.59 -9.71
N ASN A 23 0.61 -10.95 -9.23
CA ASN A 23 0.51 -9.54 -8.92
C ASN A 23 0.27 -8.72 -10.14
N GLU A 24 0.85 -9.11 -11.24
CA GLU A 24 0.65 -8.34 -12.42
C GLU A 24 -0.75 -8.36 -12.89
N GLU A 25 -1.46 -9.41 -12.60
CA GLU A 25 -2.83 -9.47 -13.02
C GLU A 25 -3.72 -8.58 -12.25
N GLN A 26 -3.22 -8.01 -11.16
CA GLN A 26 -4.03 -7.16 -10.33
C GLN A 26 -3.65 -5.71 -10.53
N THR A 27 -3.55 -5.26 -11.76
CA THR A 27 -3.29 -3.87 -12.01
C THR A 27 -4.58 -3.07 -11.97
N CYS A 28 -4.55 -1.91 -11.38
CA CYS A 28 -5.73 -1.06 -11.33
C CYS A 28 -5.98 -0.43 -12.71
N SER A 29 -7.24 -0.09 -12.95
CA SER A 29 -7.64 0.51 -14.22
C SER A 29 -8.91 1.30 -13.97
N GLU A 30 -9.42 1.94 -15.02
CA GLU A 30 -10.65 2.69 -14.89
C GLU A 30 -11.79 1.77 -14.46
N GLN A 31 -11.81 0.52 -14.93
CA GLN A 31 -12.87 -0.41 -14.57
C GLN A 31 -12.68 -0.99 -13.17
N ASN A 32 -11.46 -1.01 -12.68
CA ASN A 32 -11.17 -1.53 -11.36
C ASN A 32 -10.19 -0.58 -10.69
N PRO A 33 -10.68 0.58 -10.27
CA PRO A 33 -9.78 1.68 -9.90
C PRO A 33 -9.06 1.54 -8.58
N ILE A 34 -9.55 0.73 -7.66
CA ILE A 34 -8.90 0.56 -6.37
C ILE A 34 -8.73 -0.93 -6.13
N ILE A 35 -7.47 -1.35 -5.91
CA ILE A 35 -7.16 -2.73 -5.63
C ILE A 35 -6.52 -2.81 -4.26
N ASN A 36 -7.07 -3.67 -3.41
CA ASN A 36 -6.53 -3.88 -2.09
C ASN A 36 -5.64 -5.12 -2.09
N ARG A 37 -4.53 -5.02 -1.38
CA ARG A 37 -3.64 -6.15 -1.15
C ARG A 37 -3.36 -6.25 0.33
N THR A 38 -3.73 -7.37 0.91
CA THR A 38 -3.53 -7.60 2.34
C THR A 38 -2.73 -8.87 2.52
N HIS A 39 -1.69 -8.78 3.33
CA HIS A 39 -0.85 -9.94 3.64
C HIS A 39 -0.73 -10.06 5.15
N LEU A 40 -1.22 -11.17 5.69
CA LEU A 40 -1.23 -11.37 7.15
C LEU A 40 -0.01 -12.16 7.58
N SER A 41 0.54 -11.77 8.73
CA SER A 41 1.67 -12.46 9.31
C SER A 41 1.63 -12.29 10.82
N SER A 42 2.12 -13.27 11.56
CA SER A 42 2.10 -13.16 13.01
C SER A 42 3.06 -12.12 13.53
N VAL A 43 4.05 -11.74 12.73
CA VAL A 43 5.00 -10.71 13.14
C VAL A 43 4.49 -9.34 12.75
N ALA A 44 4.18 -9.15 11.48
CA ALA A 44 3.67 -7.89 10.99
C ALA A 44 2.91 -8.12 9.70
N SER A 45 1.75 -7.52 9.59
CA SER A 45 0.91 -7.63 8.41
C SER A 45 1.00 -6.36 7.60
N THR A 46 0.70 -6.46 6.31
CA THR A 46 0.66 -5.28 5.45
C THR A 46 -0.73 -5.18 4.83
N VAL A 47 -1.23 -3.97 4.73
CA VAL A 47 -2.48 -3.68 4.05
C VAL A 47 -2.17 -2.56 3.08
N GLY A 48 -2.49 -2.75 1.83
CA GLY A 48 -2.18 -1.75 0.83
C GLY A 48 -3.28 -1.55 -0.17
N TRP A 49 -3.24 -0.41 -0.84
CA TRP A 49 -4.17 -0.11 -1.92
C TRP A 49 -3.38 0.49 -3.07
N ILE A 50 -3.73 0.07 -4.27
CA ILE A 50 -3.20 0.66 -5.49
C ILE A 50 -4.39 1.30 -6.18
N CYS A 51 -4.29 2.59 -6.46
CA CYS A 51 -5.40 3.34 -7.03
C CYS A 51 -5.02 3.85 -8.42
N TRP A 52 -5.92 3.64 -9.36
CA TRP A 52 -5.76 4.09 -10.73
C TRP A 52 -5.48 5.58 -10.78
N ASN A 53 -4.55 6.00 -11.63
CA ASN A 53 -4.11 7.39 -11.63
C ASN A 53 -5.17 8.37 -12.12
N GLY A 54 -6.27 7.88 -12.65
CA GLY A 54 -7.39 8.74 -12.99
C GLY A 54 -8.18 9.19 -11.78
N LEU A 55 -7.99 8.52 -10.62
CA LEU A 55 -8.67 8.96 -9.42
C LEU A 55 -7.94 10.16 -8.84
N ASN A 56 -8.71 11.13 -8.38
CA ASN A 56 -8.18 12.36 -7.85
C ASN A 56 -8.72 12.53 -6.44
N PHE A 57 -7.85 12.55 -5.45
CA PHE A 57 -8.25 12.63 -4.06
C PHE A 57 -8.29 14.08 -3.60
N ASP A 58 -9.21 14.37 -2.70
CA ASP A 58 -9.23 15.66 -2.04
C ASP A 58 -8.07 15.67 -1.04
N ALA A 59 -7.15 16.61 -1.19
CA ALA A 59 -5.92 16.63 -0.42
C ALA A 59 -6.18 16.67 1.07
N GLU A 60 -7.15 17.48 1.49
CA GLU A 60 -7.43 17.61 2.90
C GLU A 60 -8.10 16.37 3.45
N LEU A 61 -9.07 15.83 2.76
CA LEU A 61 -9.78 14.64 3.23
C LEU A 61 -8.87 13.42 3.27
N VAL A 62 -8.05 13.22 2.24
CA VAL A 62 -7.21 12.05 2.23
C VAL A 62 -6.07 12.16 3.23
N SER A 63 -5.57 13.36 3.49
CA SER A 63 -4.57 13.54 4.53
C SER A 63 -5.12 13.17 5.88
N LYS A 64 -6.37 13.56 6.14
CA LYS A 64 -7.00 13.23 7.40
C LYS A 64 -7.22 11.72 7.51
N TRP A 65 -7.62 11.09 6.41
CA TRP A 65 -7.82 9.66 6.39
C TRP A 65 -6.51 8.93 6.68
N LEU A 66 -5.40 9.39 6.09
CA LEU A 66 -4.09 8.79 6.34
C LEU A 66 -3.64 8.98 7.78
N SER A 67 -3.89 10.15 8.35
CA SER A 67 -3.55 10.37 9.75
C SER A 67 -4.34 9.46 10.66
N ASN A 68 -5.63 9.31 10.41
CA ASN A 68 -6.46 8.43 11.23
C ASN A 68 -6.02 6.99 11.08
N LEU A 69 -5.69 6.55 9.87
CA LEU A 69 -5.20 5.21 9.63
C LEU A 69 -3.93 4.97 10.43
N SER A 70 -3.03 5.95 10.45
CA SER A 70 -1.75 5.80 11.13
C SER A 70 -1.89 5.74 12.64
N GLN A 71 -3.01 6.24 13.19
CA GLN A 71 -3.23 6.21 14.63
C GLN A 71 -3.94 4.95 15.10
N LEU A 72 -4.29 4.05 14.20
CA LEU A 72 -4.94 2.81 14.62
C LEU A 72 -3.97 1.95 15.41
N PRO A 73 -4.50 1.14 16.36
CA PRO A 73 -3.63 0.32 17.20
C PRO A 73 -2.77 -0.61 16.36
N GLY A 74 -1.52 -0.72 16.72
CA GLY A 74 -0.60 -1.64 16.06
C GLY A 74 0.06 -1.12 14.80
N VAL A 75 -0.32 0.04 14.32
CA VAL A 75 0.28 0.56 13.09
C VAL A 75 1.72 0.98 13.38
N ILE A 76 2.64 0.41 12.59
CA ILE A 76 4.06 0.68 12.73
C ILE A 76 4.48 1.76 11.74
N ARG A 77 3.93 1.70 10.53
CA ARG A 77 4.36 2.61 9.48
C ARG A 77 3.27 2.76 8.45
N THR A 78 3.12 3.96 7.91
CA THR A 78 2.22 4.22 6.77
C THR A 78 3.01 4.98 5.72
N LYS A 79 2.87 4.58 4.48
CA LYS A 79 3.52 5.24 3.38
C LYS A 79 2.52 5.37 2.24
N ALA A 80 2.44 6.55 1.66
CA ALA A 80 1.51 6.75 0.56
C ALA A 80 2.05 7.77 -0.42
N VAL A 81 1.72 7.59 -1.70
CA VAL A 81 1.94 8.57 -2.74
C VAL A 81 0.62 8.68 -3.47
N LEU A 82 0.04 9.87 -3.51
CA LEU A 82 -1.32 10.03 -3.99
C LEU A 82 -1.44 11.23 -4.92
N ARG A 83 -2.29 11.07 -5.93
CA ARG A 83 -2.68 12.17 -6.78
C ARG A 83 -3.83 12.91 -6.11
N THR A 84 -3.67 14.21 -5.87
CA THR A 84 -4.71 14.98 -5.22
C THR A 84 -5.05 16.21 -6.06
N ASN A 85 -6.10 16.91 -5.65
CA ASN A 85 -6.48 18.15 -6.32
C ASN A 85 -5.44 19.26 -6.13
N GLU A 86 -4.41 19.01 -5.32
CA GLU A 86 -3.32 19.96 -5.14
C GLU A 86 -2.01 19.37 -5.66
N GLY A 87 -2.08 18.37 -6.52
CA GLY A 87 -0.88 17.72 -7.08
C GLY A 87 -0.58 16.40 -6.42
N TRP A 88 0.57 15.86 -6.74
CA TRP A 88 0.99 14.58 -6.16
C TRP A 88 1.68 14.84 -4.84
N TRP A 89 1.30 14.07 -3.83
CA TRP A 89 1.86 14.21 -2.49
C TRP A 89 2.29 12.87 -1.95
N SER A 90 3.34 12.86 -1.14
CA SER A 90 3.73 11.67 -0.41
C SER A 90 3.49 11.89 1.07
N PHE A 91 3.07 10.83 1.74
CA PHE A 91 2.79 10.83 3.17
C PHE A 91 3.61 9.71 3.80
N ASN A 92 4.28 10.00 4.90
CA ASN A 92 5.00 9.01 5.66
C ASN A 92 4.68 9.14 7.13
N PHE A 93 4.42 8.01 7.77
CA PHE A 93 4.29 7.94 9.21
C PHE A 93 5.25 6.87 9.67
N VAL A 94 6.25 7.25 10.45
CA VAL A 94 7.23 6.33 10.99
C VAL A 94 7.74 6.93 12.29
N ASP A 95 8.00 6.10 13.29
CA ASP A 95 8.46 6.54 14.60
C ASP A 95 7.49 7.57 15.18
N ARG A 96 6.20 7.34 14.93
CA ARG A 96 5.10 8.14 15.45
C ARG A 96 5.10 9.58 14.96
N LYS A 97 5.74 9.83 13.81
CA LYS A 97 5.78 11.15 13.22
C LYS A 97 5.24 11.10 11.81
N GLU A 98 4.46 12.11 11.46
CA GLU A 98 3.89 12.22 10.12
C GLU A 98 4.66 13.25 9.32
N GLU A 99 4.83 12.96 8.04
CA GLU A 99 5.49 13.87 7.14
C GLU A 99 4.75 13.90 5.84
N LEU A 100 4.47 15.09 5.32
CA LEU A 100 3.73 15.26 4.08
C LEU A 100 4.57 16.14 3.18
N ARG A 101 4.82 15.67 1.95
CA ARG A 101 5.69 16.41 1.02
C ARG A 101 5.13 16.37 -0.39
N PRO A 102 5.35 17.43 -1.18
CA PRO A 102 4.98 17.34 -2.59
C PRO A 102 5.82 16.28 -3.27
N ASN A 103 5.27 15.70 -4.31
CA ASN A 103 5.94 14.64 -5.05
C ASN A 103 5.76 14.88 -6.54
N GLY A 104 6.57 14.23 -7.35
CA GLY A 104 6.38 14.30 -8.78
C GLY A 104 5.39 13.27 -9.25
N TYR A 105 5.11 13.28 -10.54
CA TYR A 105 4.16 12.37 -11.16
C TYR A 105 4.50 10.92 -10.85
N ARG A 106 3.48 10.11 -10.61
CA ARG A 106 3.63 8.68 -10.45
C ARG A 106 2.63 7.97 -11.36
N ARG A 107 2.92 6.70 -11.62
CA ARG A 107 2.06 5.91 -12.49
C ARG A 107 0.69 5.66 -11.84
N ASP A 108 0.68 5.46 -10.55
CA ASP A 108 -0.56 5.24 -9.82
C ASP A 108 -0.40 5.76 -8.41
N SER A 109 -1.51 5.83 -7.69
CA SER A 109 -1.46 6.19 -6.27
C SER A 109 -1.34 4.92 -5.46
N ARG A 110 -0.54 4.94 -4.42
CA ARG A 110 -0.32 3.76 -3.58
C ARG A 110 -0.33 4.14 -2.13
N ILE A 111 -0.92 3.27 -1.33
CA ILE A 111 -0.98 3.41 0.12
C ILE A 111 -0.58 2.07 0.70
N GLU A 112 0.31 2.08 1.68
CA GLU A 112 0.73 0.86 2.34
C GLU A 112 0.86 1.12 3.82
N VAL A 113 0.27 0.25 4.65
CA VAL A 113 0.38 0.36 6.09
C VAL A 113 0.91 -0.97 6.63
N ILE A 114 1.84 -0.88 7.57
CA ILE A 114 2.42 -2.04 8.23
C ILE A 114 1.88 -2.06 9.65
N ILE A 115 1.31 -3.19 10.04
CA ILE A 115 0.62 -3.33 11.32
C ILE A 115 1.21 -4.51 12.06
N GLU A 116 1.46 -4.35 13.33
CA GLU A 116 2.03 -5.40 14.15
C GLU A 116 1.04 -6.54 14.30
N GLY A 117 1.50 -7.78 14.10
CA GLY A 117 0.66 -8.95 14.32
C GLY A 117 -0.30 -9.23 13.17
N LYS A 118 -1.26 -10.10 13.44
CA LYS A 118 -2.22 -10.54 12.44
C LYS A 118 -3.53 -9.76 12.48
N ASP A 119 -3.78 -9.01 13.53
CA ASP A 119 -5.07 -8.36 13.71
C ASP A 119 -5.08 -7.05 12.96
N VAL A 120 -5.59 -7.08 11.75
CA VAL A 120 -5.69 -5.88 10.94
C VAL A 120 -7.08 -5.29 11.07
N PRO A 121 -7.24 -3.99 10.86
CA PRO A 121 -8.57 -3.38 10.93
C PRO A 121 -9.43 -3.84 9.78
N ASP A 122 -10.70 -3.45 9.82
CA ASP A 122 -11.64 -3.82 8.77
C ASP A 122 -11.24 -3.12 7.49
N VAL A 123 -10.57 -3.86 6.61
CA VAL A 123 -10.02 -3.32 5.39
C VAL A 123 -11.11 -2.77 4.48
N GLN A 124 -12.24 -3.46 4.44
CA GLN A 124 -13.32 -3.03 3.57
C GLN A 124 -13.91 -1.69 4.00
N SER A 125 -14.05 -1.49 5.31
CA SER A 125 -14.53 -0.22 5.83
C SER A 125 -13.53 0.89 5.53
N LEU A 126 -12.24 0.60 5.67
CA LEU A 126 -11.22 1.59 5.37
C LEU A 126 -11.24 1.97 3.90
N GLU A 127 -11.45 1.01 3.03
CA GLU A 127 -11.50 1.29 1.61
C GLU A 127 -12.72 2.13 1.26
N GLN A 128 -13.86 1.87 1.90
CA GLN A 128 -15.05 2.67 1.67
C GLN A 128 -14.81 4.11 2.11
N GLU A 129 -14.14 4.29 3.23
CA GLU A 129 -13.83 5.64 3.67
C GLU A 129 -12.86 6.32 2.73
N LEU A 130 -11.91 5.58 2.20
CA LEU A 130 -10.97 6.13 1.24
C LEU A 130 -11.72 6.64 0.01
N GLN A 131 -12.74 5.93 -0.42
CA GLN A 131 -13.52 6.34 -1.57
C GLN A 131 -14.24 7.66 -1.31
N THR A 132 -14.60 7.95 -0.07
CA THR A 132 -15.23 9.22 0.23
C THR A 132 -14.27 10.38 0.16
N CYS A 133 -12.97 10.11 0.06
CA CYS A 133 -11.97 11.17 -0.08
C CYS A 133 -11.75 11.58 -1.53
N LEU A 134 -12.44 10.96 -2.47
CA LEU A 134 -12.29 11.36 -3.87
C LEU A 134 -12.99 12.68 -4.14
N VAL A 135 -12.41 13.43 -5.06
CA VAL A 135 -12.96 14.74 -5.44
C VAL A 135 -14.25 14.59 -6.23
#